data_03426fc3ea62f5d8f21b755609301186
#
_entry.id   03426fc3ea62f5d8f21b755609301186
#
_cell.length_a   1.000
_cell.length_b   1.000
_cell.length_c   1.000
_cell.angle_alpha   90.00
_cell.angle_beta   90.00
_cell.angle_gamma   90.00
#
_symmetry.space_group_name_H-M   'P 1'
#
loop_
_entity.id
_entity.type
_entity.pdbx_description
1 polymer ?
#
loop_
_entity_poly.entity_id
_entity_poly.type
_entity_poly.pdbx_seq_one_letter_code
_entity_poly.pdbx_strand_id
1 'polypeptide(L)'
;QQNLSLGWKHTTNGNSGINADFIEIGDFLLDVDPESKREGDQSTLYNYSLSIDQDLNHPRGDNIQYFFSYGADRFNTYSQFDIQSNVFSTRRNFHLDENYFSFFNLEDPVFSPNINLLRVVLNREEILRSGRISLDYSGQLDDGSSMLFSYYRDEKTFKSGGQKNGRINGISFGQSYVWPGSQALYGYKIILENYRANAGFEFYENYGIEFSYSQPLKENWQFSSKYSYQDKSHDEDYPLFGDRHDQMETLRFNLLKPIGACWSLNFGWVLTGTHSTINIYKRSGSNLSAQVNYQCFK
;
A
#
# COMPACT_ATOMS: atom_id res chain seq x y z
N GLN A 1 6.73 -11.29 17.72
CA GLN A 1 6.48 -12.13 16.54
C GLN A 1 7.49 -11.81 15.46
N GLN A 2 8.09 -12.84 14.84
CA GLN A 2 9.00 -12.69 13.71
C GLN A 2 8.41 -13.41 12.49
N ASN A 3 8.60 -12.82 11.32
CA ASN A 3 8.22 -13.43 10.05
C ASN A 3 9.38 -13.29 9.05
N LEU A 4 9.74 -14.39 8.40
CA LEU A 4 10.70 -14.44 7.31
C LEU A 4 10.01 -15.03 6.10
N SER A 5 10.12 -14.40 4.94
CA SER A 5 9.63 -14.96 3.69
C SER A 5 10.67 -14.91 2.58
N LEU A 6 10.65 -15.96 1.76
CA LEU A 6 11.42 -16.08 0.54
C LEU A 6 10.48 -16.45 -0.59
N GLY A 7 10.63 -15.80 -1.73
CA GLY A 7 9.72 -16.04 -2.84
C GLY A 7 10.31 -15.71 -4.19
N TRP A 8 9.50 -16.01 -5.17
CA TRP A 8 9.73 -15.70 -6.57
C TRP A 8 8.56 -14.84 -7.10
N LYS A 9 8.87 -13.94 -8.03
CA LYS A 9 7.90 -13.11 -8.72
C LYS A 9 8.23 -13.05 -10.21
N HIS A 10 7.19 -13.11 -11.03
CA HIS A 10 7.24 -12.75 -12.44
C HIS A 10 6.41 -11.48 -12.65
N THR A 11 6.98 -10.51 -13.36
CA THR A 11 6.31 -9.26 -13.71
C THR A 11 6.31 -9.08 -15.22
N THR A 12 5.24 -8.55 -15.78
CA THR A 12 5.16 -8.18 -17.20
C THR A 12 5.70 -6.78 -17.50
N ASN A 13 6.17 -6.06 -16.48
CA ASN A 13 6.76 -4.73 -16.59
C ASN A 13 7.94 -4.61 -15.62
N GLY A 14 9.00 -5.40 -15.83
CA GLY A 14 10.20 -5.43 -14.99
C GLY A 14 11.05 -4.18 -15.10
N ASN A 15 11.13 -3.60 -16.28
CA ASN A 15 11.89 -2.37 -16.55
C ASN A 15 11.12 -1.08 -16.21
N SER A 16 9.93 -1.17 -15.64
CA SER A 16 9.04 -0.01 -15.39
C SER A 16 8.77 0.84 -16.65
N GLY A 17 8.85 0.22 -17.81
CA GLY A 17 8.68 0.84 -19.11
C GLY A 17 7.28 1.41 -19.34
N ILE A 18 7.19 2.32 -20.29
CA ILE A 18 5.93 2.95 -20.69
C ILE A 18 5.11 2.03 -21.58
N ASN A 19 3.78 2.15 -21.45
CA ASN A 19 2.83 1.36 -22.25
C ASN A 19 2.25 2.24 -23.39
N ALA A 20 3.14 2.89 -24.15
CA ALA A 20 2.77 3.73 -25.28
C ALA A 20 3.79 3.53 -26.40
N ASP A 21 3.36 3.68 -27.64
CA ASP A 21 4.22 3.61 -28.82
C ASP A 21 4.84 4.97 -29.15
N PHE A 22 4.19 6.04 -28.74
CA PHE A 22 4.64 7.42 -28.96
C PHE A 22 4.33 8.31 -27.77
N ILE A 23 5.08 9.39 -27.63
CA ILE A 23 4.88 10.47 -26.66
C ILE A 23 4.45 11.72 -27.41
N GLU A 24 3.36 12.34 -26.99
CA GLU A 24 2.86 13.60 -27.53
C GLU A 24 3.40 14.76 -26.69
N ILE A 25 4.06 15.74 -27.35
CA ILE A 25 4.56 16.96 -26.73
C ILE A 25 4.08 18.14 -27.58
N GLY A 26 3.00 18.81 -27.15
CA GLY A 26 2.32 19.81 -27.99
C GLY A 26 1.87 19.17 -29.29
N ASP A 27 2.28 19.72 -30.42
CA ASP A 27 1.97 19.22 -31.78
C ASP A 27 2.97 18.14 -32.28
N PHE A 28 3.93 17.73 -31.47
CA PHE A 28 4.95 16.78 -31.86
C PHE A 28 4.66 15.39 -31.31
N LEU A 29 4.78 14.38 -32.19
CA LEU A 29 4.77 12.96 -31.83
C LEU A 29 6.21 12.44 -31.85
N LEU A 30 6.67 11.90 -30.74
CA LEU A 30 7.97 11.26 -30.61
C LEU A 30 7.78 9.75 -30.42
N ASP A 31 8.42 8.95 -31.26
CA ASP A 31 8.45 7.51 -31.10
C ASP A 31 9.15 7.13 -29.79
N VAL A 32 8.58 6.18 -29.08
CA VAL A 32 9.20 5.62 -27.86
C VAL A 32 10.27 4.63 -28.29
N ASP A 33 11.48 4.83 -27.75
CA ASP A 33 12.56 3.87 -27.93
C ASP A 33 12.10 2.47 -27.50
N PRO A 34 12.30 1.42 -28.31
CA PRO A 34 11.95 0.05 -27.96
C PRO A 34 12.45 -0.40 -26.58
N GLU A 35 13.66 0.02 -26.18
CA GLU A 35 14.23 -0.30 -24.86
C GLU A 35 13.50 0.39 -23.69
N SER A 36 12.77 1.47 -23.97
CA SER A 36 11.93 2.18 -23.00
C SER A 36 10.52 1.61 -22.89
N LYS A 37 10.16 0.67 -23.77
CA LYS A 37 8.86 -0.01 -23.72
C LYS A 37 8.85 -1.06 -22.61
N ARG A 38 7.64 -1.43 -22.19
CA ARG A 38 7.40 -2.42 -21.16
C ARG A 38 7.99 -3.78 -21.51
N GLU A 39 8.84 -4.32 -20.64
CA GLU A 39 9.38 -5.67 -20.74
C GLU A 39 9.20 -6.47 -19.44
N GLY A 40 9.03 -7.77 -19.57
CA GLY A 40 8.87 -8.67 -18.45
C GLY A 40 10.18 -9.07 -17.80
N ASP A 41 10.15 -9.40 -16.51
CA ASP A 41 11.31 -9.96 -15.80
C ASP A 41 10.86 -10.89 -14.68
N GLN A 42 11.81 -11.64 -14.12
CA GLN A 42 11.67 -12.44 -12.94
C GLN A 42 12.52 -11.86 -11.81
N SER A 43 12.07 -12.03 -10.60
CA SER A 43 12.81 -11.55 -9.44
C SER A 43 12.69 -12.49 -8.24
N THR A 44 13.65 -12.38 -7.33
CA THR A 44 13.63 -13.05 -6.02
C THR A 44 13.18 -12.05 -4.97
N LEU A 45 12.20 -12.48 -4.17
CA LEU A 45 11.62 -11.70 -3.09
C LEU A 45 12.20 -12.14 -1.74
N TYR A 46 12.65 -11.18 -0.95
CA TYR A 46 13.09 -11.37 0.42
C TYR A 46 12.28 -10.45 1.33
N ASN A 47 11.66 -10.98 2.38
CA ASN A 47 11.01 -10.16 3.39
C ASN A 47 11.35 -10.69 4.79
N TYR A 48 11.62 -9.76 5.68
CA TYR A 48 11.76 -9.99 7.10
C TYR A 48 10.90 -8.98 7.85
N SER A 49 10.17 -9.42 8.86
CA SER A 49 9.46 -8.51 9.75
C SER A 49 9.54 -8.96 11.21
N LEU A 50 9.55 -7.98 12.08
CA LEU A 50 9.51 -8.13 13.53
C LEU A 50 8.37 -7.27 14.07
N SER A 51 7.48 -7.89 14.84
CA SER A 51 6.43 -7.20 15.58
C SER A 51 6.59 -7.49 17.08
N ILE A 52 6.54 -6.44 17.89
CA ILE A 52 6.57 -6.50 19.35
C ILE A 52 5.30 -5.79 19.83
N ASP A 53 4.53 -6.48 20.65
CA ASP A 53 3.38 -5.93 21.34
C ASP A 53 3.71 -5.87 22.83
N GLN A 54 3.66 -4.69 23.40
CA GLN A 54 3.94 -4.41 24.80
C GLN A 54 2.65 -3.99 25.50
N ASP A 55 2.14 -4.86 26.36
CA ASP A 55 1.05 -4.54 27.27
C ASP A 55 1.52 -3.48 28.30
N LEU A 56 0.73 -2.44 28.49
CA LEU A 56 1.00 -1.39 29.48
C LEU A 56 0.41 -1.68 30.85
N ASN A 57 -0.16 -2.89 31.03
CA ASN A 57 -0.84 -3.31 32.28
C ASN A 57 -1.97 -2.33 32.70
N HIS A 58 -2.56 -1.64 31.73
CA HIS A 58 -3.69 -0.78 31.98
C HIS A 58 -4.98 -1.60 32.05
N PRO A 59 -5.93 -1.32 32.98
CA PRO A 59 -7.16 -2.11 33.15
C PRO A 59 -7.99 -2.27 31.88
N ARG A 60 -7.83 -1.38 30.90
CA ARG A 60 -8.55 -1.40 29.62
C ARG A 60 -7.79 -2.10 28.49
N GLY A 61 -6.59 -2.63 28.76
CA GLY A 61 -5.80 -3.34 27.75
C GLY A 61 -4.99 -2.43 26.82
N ASP A 62 -4.66 -1.20 27.25
CA ASP A 62 -3.78 -0.30 26.46
C ASP A 62 -2.45 -0.97 26.15
N ASN A 63 -1.97 -0.84 24.93
CA ASN A 63 -0.72 -1.43 24.50
C ASN A 63 0.09 -0.51 23.55
N ILE A 64 1.36 -0.83 23.38
CA ILE A 64 2.23 -0.23 22.35
C ILE A 64 2.70 -1.34 21.44
N GLN A 65 2.55 -1.09 20.14
CA GLN A 65 3.03 -1.98 19.08
C GLN A 65 4.22 -1.35 18.39
N TYR A 66 5.27 -2.13 18.21
CA TYR A 66 6.43 -1.78 17.39
C TYR A 66 6.49 -2.75 16.23
N PHE A 67 6.72 -2.21 15.05
CA PHE A 67 6.85 -2.99 13.85
C PHE A 67 8.08 -2.54 13.06
N PHE A 68 8.87 -3.50 12.64
CA PHE A 68 9.97 -3.30 11.70
C PHE A 68 9.80 -4.27 10.54
N SER A 69 10.02 -3.80 9.31
CA SER A 69 10.14 -4.70 8.17
C SER A 69 11.24 -4.28 7.21
N TYR A 70 11.83 -5.27 6.60
CA TYR A 70 12.76 -5.17 5.48
C TYR A 70 12.20 -5.99 4.33
N GLY A 71 12.11 -5.40 3.14
CA GLY A 71 11.74 -6.07 1.91
C GLY A 71 12.78 -5.81 0.83
N ALA A 72 13.06 -6.81 0.01
CA ALA A 72 13.89 -6.67 -1.17
C ALA A 72 13.30 -7.45 -2.34
N ASP A 73 13.38 -6.86 -3.52
CA ASP A 73 13.01 -7.42 -4.80
C ASP A 73 14.23 -7.34 -5.70
N ARG A 74 14.80 -8.49 -6.09
CA ARG A 74 16.01 -8.61 -6.88
C ARG A 74 15.69 -9.16 -8.24
N PHE A 75 15.78 -8.30 -9.25
CA PHE A 75 15.48 -8.64 -10.64
C PHE A 75 16.64 -9.42 -11.29
N ASN A 76 16.29 -10.36 -12.14
CA ASN A 76 17.27 -11.22 -12.82
C ASN A 76 17.94 -10.50 -13.99
N THR A 77 17.15 -9.78 -14.80
CA THR A 77 17.64 -9.12 -16.01
C THR A 77 17.90 -7.63 -15.76
N TYR A 78 16.94 -6.97 -15.13
CA TYR A 78 16.95 -5.51 -14.92
C TYR A 78 17.38 -5.14 -13.50
N SER A 79 18.60 -5.52 -13.09
CA SER A 79 19.12 -5.28 -11.74
C SER A 79 19.17 -3.79 -11.34
N GLN A 80 19.17 -2.86 -12.34
CA GLN A 80 19.03 -1.42 -12.07
C GLN A 80 17.69 -1.07 -11.41
N PHE A 81 16.69 -1.94 -11.48
CA PHE A 81 15.40 -1.79 -10.81
C PHE A 81 15.29 -2.59 -9.50
N ASP A 82 16.39 -3.17 -9.02
CA ASP A 82 16.44 -3.79 -7.70
C ASP A 82 15.95 -2.81 -6.64
N ILE A 83 14.92 -3.19 -5.91
CA ILE A 83 14.30 -2.33 -4.90
C ILE A 83 14.45 -2.94 -3.51
N GLN A 84 14.69 -2.08 -2.53
CA GLN A 84 14.68 -2.42 -1.11
C GLN A 84 13.82 -1.44 -0.35
N SER A 85 13.11 -1.91 0.65
CA SER A 85 12.33 -1.08 1.54
C SER A 85 12.60 -1.42 2.99
N ASN A 86 12.65 -0.39 3.83
CA ASN A 86 12.69 -0.53 5.27
C ASN A 86 11.52 0.25 5.83
N VAL A 87 10.76 -0.37 6.71
CA VAL A 87 9.64 0.26 7.41
C VAL A 87 9.88 0.11 8.90
N PHE A 88 9.71 1.18 9.63
CA PHE A 88 9.60 1.18 11.08
C PHE A 88 8.29 1.87 11.45
N SER A 89 7.53 1.27 12.34
CA SER A 89 6.29 1.86 12.82
C SER A 89 6.13 1.64 14.31
N THR A 90 5.56 2.61 14.99
CA THR A 90 5.12 2.49 16.38
C THR A 90 3.70 3.02 16.49
N ARG A 91 2.85 2.27 17.21
CA ARG A 91 1.45 2.57 17.43
C ARG A 91 1.14 2.37 18.89
N ARG A 92 0.46 3.33 19.49
CA ARG A 92 -0.10 3.17 20.84
C ARG A 92 -1.62 3.07 20.74
N ASN A 93 -2.21 2.05 21.35
CA ASN A 93 -3.65 1.88 21.41
C ASN A 93 -4.15 2.31 22.78
N PHE A 94 -5.13 3.20 22.79
CA PHE A 94 -5.87 3.66 23.96
C PHE A 94 -7.30 3.15 23.84
N HIS A 95 -7.72 2.28 24.73
CA HIS A 95 -9.11 1.85 24.81
C HIS A 95 -9.89 2.93 25.56
N LEU A 96 -10.89 3.49 24.90
CA LEU A 96 -11.70 4.61 25.42
C LEU A 96 -12.99 4.09 26.04
N ASP A 97 -13.63 4.91 26.88
CA ASP A 97 -15.01 4.64 27.29
C ASP A 97 -15.96 4.87 26.11
N GLU A 98 -17.04 4.09 26.04
CA GLU A 98 -18.08 4.17 24.98
C GLU A 98 -18.67 5.58 24.83
N ASN A 99 -18.64 6.39 25.90
CA ASN A 99 -19.12 7.78 25.88
C ASN A 99 -18.14 8.78 25.24
N TYR A 100 -16.89 8.37 25.02
CA TYR A 100 -15.94 9.22 24.28
C TYR A 100 -16.28 9.14 22.79
N PHE A 101 -16.51 10.30 22.17
CA PHE A 101 -16.89 10.40 20.75
C PHE A 101 -18.20 9.66 20.41
N SER A 102 -19.25 9.83 21.22
CA SER A 102 -20.58 9.24 21.04
C SER A 102 -21.23 9.47 19.66
N PHE A 103 -20.59 10.29 18.79
CA PHE A 103 -21.06 10.56 17.44
C PHE A 103 -21.16 9.31 16.54
N PHE A 104 -20.32 8.30 16.77
CA PHE A 104 -20.31 7.07 15.95
C PHE A 104 -20.94 5.86 16.66
N ASN A 105 -21.34 5.98 17.90
CA ASN A 105 -21.94 4.88 18.69
C ASN A 105 -21.14 3.57 18.60
N LEU A 106 -19.83 3.63 18.86
CA LEU A 106 -18.93 2.48 18.75
C LEU A 106 -18.82 1.71 20.07
N GLU A 107 -18.88 0.40 19.96
CA GLU A 107 -18.48 -0.50 21.03
C GLU A 107 -16.95 -0.65 21.05
N ASP A 108 -16.35 -0.73 22.22
CA ASP A 108 -14.90 -0.86 22.44
C ASP A 108 -14.05 0.11 21.60
N PRO A 109 -14.32 1.43 21.67
CA PRO A 109 -13.60 2.38 20.84
C PRO A 109 -12.12 2.46 21.20
N VAL A 110 -11.26 2.43 20.18
CA VAL A 110 -9.81 2.52 20.29
C VAL A 110 -9.29 3.74 19.53
N PHE A 111 -8.55 4.60 20.24
CA PHE A 111 -7.80 5.69 19.64
C PHE A 111 -6.33 5.30 19.53
N SER A 112 -5.75 5.47 18.34
CA SER A 112 -4.41 4.97 18.04
C SER A 112 -3.56 5.99 17.31
N PRO A 113 -2.75 6.82 18.00
CA PRO A 113 -1.67 7.55 17.35
C PRO A 113 -0.60 6.58 16.83
N ASN A 114 -0.12 6.83 15.61
CA ASN A 114 0.86 6.00 14.96
C ASN A 114 1.92 6.86 14.25
N ILE A 115 3.17 6.40 14.28
CA ILE A 115 4.28 6.96 13.52
C ILE A 115 4.81 5.85 12.61
N ASN A 116 4.98 6.18 11.34
CA ASN A 116 5.53 5.24 10.35
C ASN A 116 6.66 5.93 9.59
N LEU A 117 7.81 5.28 9.52
CA LEU A 117 8.97 5.72 8.76
C LEU A 117 9.26 4.71 7.66
N LEU A 118 9.37 5.21 6.43
CA LEU A 118 9.67 4.40 5.24
C LEU A 118 10.96 4.92 4.59
N ARG A 119 11.82 4.00 4.19
CA ARG A 119 12.96 4.26 3.33
C ARG A 119 12.92 3.31 2.15
N VAL A 120 13.08 3.86 0.94
CA VAL A 120 13.15 3.06 -0.31
C VAL A 120 14.49 3.32 -1.00
N VAL A 121 15.12 2.23 -1.41
CA VAL A 121 16.41 2.20 -2.13
C VAL A 121 16.18 1.50 -3.46
N LEU A 122 16.62 2.09 -4.55
CA LEU A 122 16.62 1.55 -5.90
C LEU A 122 18.06 1.46 -6.38
N ASN A 123 18.49 0.28 -6.85
CA ASN A 123 19.86 0.06 -7.32
C ASN A 123 20.94 0.61 -6.37
N ARG A 124 20.82 0.33 -5.05
CA ARG A 124 21.70 0.79 -3.97
C ARG A 124 21.65 2.29 -3.66
N GLU A 125 20.87 3.06 -4.39
CA GLU A 125 20.67 4.49 -4.12
C GLU A 125 19.35 4.73 -3.41
N GLU A 126 19.37 5.51 -2.33
CA GLU A 126 18.15 5.92 -1.69
C GLU A 126 17.37 6.86 -2.60
N ILE A 127 16.11 6.51 -2.89
CA ILE A 127 15.25 7.32 -3.76
C ILE A 127 14.15 8.05 -3.00
N LEU A 128 13.72 7.51 -1.83
CA LEU A 128 12.61 8.05 -1.06
C LEU A 128 12.80 7.81 0.42
N ARG A 129 12.55 8.85 1.21
CA ARG A 129 12.20 8.77 2.63
C ARG A 129 10.79 9.32 2.85
N SER A 130 10.05 8.70 3.75
CA SER A 130 8.74 9.17 4.14
C SER A 130 8.57 9.03 5.65
N GLY A 131 7.97 10.04 6.27
CA GLY A 131 7.59 10.04 7.67
C GLY A 131 6.12 10.38 7.80
N ARG A 132 5.30 9.40 8.25
CA ARG A 132 3.86 9.55 8.43
C ARG A 132 3.50 9.55 9.91
N ILE A 133 2.69 10.50 10.30
CA ILE A 133 1.97 10.49 11.56
C ILE A 133 0.49 10.26 11.24
N SER A 134 -0.16 9.32 11.93
CA SER A 134 -1.60 9.12 11.81
C SER A 134 -2.29 9.08 13.17
N LEU A 135 -3.55 9.43 13.16
CA LEU A 135 -4.49 9.33 14.27
C LEU A 135 -5.64 8.46 13.80
N ASP A 136 -5.72 7.26 14.34
CA ASP A 136 -6.74 6.30 13.97
C ASP A 136 -7.78 6.20 15.10
N TYR A 137 -9.05 6.14 14.74
CA TYR A 137 -10.18 5.88 15.64
C TYR A 137 -10.98 4.72 15.08
N SER A 138 -11.16 3.68 15.87
CA SER A 138 -11.81 2.44 15.43
C SER A 138 -12.64 1.84 16.54
N GLY A 139 -13.60 0.99 16.19
CA GLY A 139 -14.45 0.24 17.10
C GLY A 139 -15.44 -0.61 16.33
N GLN A 140 -16.32 -1.29 17.06
CA GLN A 140 -17.41 -2.07 16.50
C GLN A 140 -18.69 -1.26 16.50
N LEU A 141 -19.54 -1.47 15.50
CA LEU A 141 -20.90 -0.95 15.43
C LEU A 141 -21.88 -2.00 15.95
N ASP A 142 -23.09 -1.58 16.34
CA ASP A 142 -24.16 -2.45 16.89
C ASP A 142 -24.54 -3.62 15.98
N ASP A 143 -24.28 -3.50 14.65
CA ASP A 143 -24.51 -4.57 13.67
C ASP A 143 -23.35 -5.59 13.60
N GLY A 144 -22.32 -5.45 14.45
CA GLY A 144 -21.13 -6.29 14.49
C GLY A 144 -20.11 -5.96 13.39
N SER A 145 -20.32 -4.91 12.62
CA SER A 145 -19.29 -4.43 11.68
C SER A 145 -18.23 -3.61 12.42
N SER A 146 -17.01 -3.59 11.89
CA SER A 146 -15.92 -2.75 12.39
C SER A 146 -15.76 -1.50 11.57
N MET A 147 -15.57 -0.37 12.23
CA MET A 147 -15.31 0.93 11.59
C MET A 147 -13.89 1.41 11.90
N LEU A 148 -13.30 2.09 10.93
CA LEU A 148 -12.00 2.77 11.05
C LEU A 148 -12.09 4.15 10.41
N PHE A 149 -11.78 5.18 11.19
CA PHE A 149 -11.51 6.52 10.71
C PHE A 149 -10.04 6.84 10.93
N SER A 150 -9.36 7.45 9.93
CA SER A 150 -7.97 7.86 10.05
C SER A 150 -7.78 9.26 9.51
N TYR A 151 -7.02 10.08 10.24
CA TYR A 151 -6.38 11.28 9.75
C TYR A 151 -4.87 11.07 9.72
N TYR A 152 -4.18 11.49 8.67
CA TYR A 152 -2.73 11.34 8.57
C TYR A 152 -2.06 12.48 7.83
N ARG A 153 -0.80 12.67 8.20
CA ARG A 153 0.14 13.55 7.51
C ARG A 153 1.41 12.76 7.21
N ASP A 154 1.84 12.81 5.96
CA ASP A 154 3.01 12.11 5.45
C ASP A 154 3.94 13.11 4.77
N GLU A 155 5.19 13.19 5.23
CA GLU A 155 6.21 14.02 4.62
C GLU A 155 7.13 13.15 3.78
N LYS A 156 7.28 13.48 2.48
CA LYS A 156 8.07 12.74 1.51
C LYS A 156 9.27 13.55 1.05
N THR A 157 10.43 12.90 1.05
CA THR A 157 11.68 13.44 0.54
C THR A 157 12.25 12.51 -0.51
N PHE A 158 12.36 12.99 -1.75
CA PHE A 158 12.98 12.28 -2.86
C PHE A 158 14.41 12.76 -3.03
N LYS A 159 15.38 11.87 -3.15
CA LYS A 159 16.80 12.24 -3.29
C LYS A 159 17.10 12.83 -4.66
N SER A 160 16.51 12.30 -5.71
CA SER A 160 16.55 12.86 -7.06
C SER A 160 15.20 13.50 -7.36
N GLY A 161 15.21 14.82 -7.59
CA GLY A 161 13.97 15.55 -7.91
C GLY A 161 13.31 16.20 -6.70
N GLY A 162 13.98 17.16 -6.10
CA GLY A 162 13.46 17.96 -4.99
C GLY A 162 12.12 18.66 -5.28
N GLN A 163 11.73 18.74 -6.54
CA GLN A 163 10.42 19.21 -6.99
C GLN A 163 9.25 18.36 -6.43
N LYS A 164 9.48 17.04 -6.26
CA LYS A 164 8.51 16.07 -5.69
C LYS A 164 8.52 16.02 -4.16
N ASN A 165 9.46 16.71 -3.51
CA ASN A 165 9.44 16.76 -2.04
C ASN A 165 8.20 17.50 -1.58
N GLY A 166 7.53 16.97 -0.57
CA GLY A 166 6.28 17.57 -0.13
C GLY A 166 5.57 16.75 0.94
N ARG A 167 4.33 17.14 1.18
CA ARG A 167 3.49 16.51 2.21
C ARG A 167 2.14 16.10 1.66
N ILE A 168 1.65 14.96 2.14
CA ILE A 168 0.26 14.54 1.99
C ILE A 168 -0.46 14.81 3.30
N ASN A 169 -1.63 15.42 3.24
CA ASN A 169 -2.61 15.35 4.31
C ASN A 169 -3.77 14.50 3.79
N GLY A 170 -4.24 13.56 4.60
CA GLY A 170 -5.30 12.67 4.16
C GLY A 170 -6.23 12.29 5.29
N ILE A 171 -7.46 11.97 4.90
CA ILE A 171 -8.45 11.34 5.74
C ILE A 171 -8.91 10.05 5.06
N SER A 172 -9.26 9.06 5.85
CA SER A 172 -9.91 7.87 5.32
C SER A 172 -10.95 7.34 6.28
N PHE A 173 -11.99 6.76 5.69
CA PHE A 173 -13.04 6.06 6.38
C PHE A 173 -13.16 4.66 5.80
N GLY A 174 -13.27 3.65 6.65
CA GLY A 174 -13.45 2.27 6.24
C GLY A 174 -14.40 1.53 7.16
N GLN A 175 -15.08 0.54 6.61
CA GLN A 175 -15.92 -0.38 7.34
C GLN A 175 -15.67 -1.80 6.85
N SER A 176 -15.75 -2.76 7.76
CA SER A 176 -15.66 -4.18 7.42
C SER A 176 -16.72 -4.97 8.16
N TYR A 177 -17.21 -6.01 7.50
CA TYR A 177 -18.30 -6.86 7.95
C TYR A 177 -17.97 -8.32 7.74
N VAL A 178 -18.20 -9.14 8.75
CA VAL A 178 -18.09 -10.60 8.67
C VAL A 178 -19.45 -11.20 8.32
N TRP A 179 -19.55 -11.87 7.15
CA TRP A 179 -20.80 -12.47 6.73
C TRP A 179 -21.15 -13.68 7.60
N PRO A 180 -22.31 -13.67 8.29
CA PRO A 180 -22.73 -14.79 9.13
C PRO A 180 -22.80 -16.11 8.33
N GLY A 181 -22.23 -17.17 8.90
CA GLY A 181 -22.28 -18.54 8.34
C GLY A 181 -21.15 -18.88 7.36
N SER A 182 -20.57 -17.94 6.62
CA SER A 182 -19.44 -18.21 5.70
C SER A 182 -18.08 -17.80 6.25
N GLN A 183 -18.03 -17.05 7.34
CA GLN A 183 -16.82 -16.40 7.87
C GLN A 183 -16.10 -15.51 6.82
N ALA A 184 -16.80 -15.12 5.77
CA ALA A 184 -16.25 -14.22 4.77
C ALA A 184 -16.23 -12.79 5.32
N LEU A 185 -15.09 -12.11 5.16
CA LEU A 185 -14.88 -10.72 5.52
C LEU A 185 -14.98 -9.84 4.28
N TYR A 186 -15.85 -8.87 4.30
CA TYR A 186 -15.97 -7.81 3.29
C TYR A 186 -15.54 -6.49 3.91
N GLY A 187 -14.91 -5.65 3.14
CA GLY A 187 -14.57 -4.30 3.60
C GLY A 187 -14.54 -3.30 2.46
N TYR A 188 -14.80 -2.05 2.79
CA TYR A 188 -14.55 -0.93 1.90
C TYR A 188 -13.80 0.17 2.64
N LYS A 189 -13.12 1.03 1.88
CA LYS A 189 -12.41 2.20 2.40
C LYS A 189 -12.48 3.33 1.39
N ILE A 190 -12.80 4.53 1.85
CA ILE A 190 -12.76 5.78 1.09
C ILE A 190 -11.56 6.57 1.57
N ILE A 191 -10.83 7.20 0.66
CA ILE A 191 -9.60 7.94 0.92
C ILE A 191 -9.68 9.28 0.22
N LEU A 192 -9.37 10.34 0.95
CA LEU A 192 -9.24 11.70 0.43
C LEU A 192 -7.87 12.21 0.81
N GLU A 193 -7.09 12.64 -0.17
CA GLU A 193 -5.72 13.13 0.06
C GLU A 193 -5.51 14.43 -0.71
N ASN A 194 -4.69 15.28 -0.14
CA ASN A 194 -4.15 16.47 -0.79
C ASN A 194 -2.62 16.42 -0.67
N TYR A 195 -1.94 16.40 -1.80
CA TYR A 195 -0.49 16.44 -1.87
C TYR A 195 0.00 17.83 -2.25
N ARG A 196 0.88 18.38 -1.43
CA ARG A 196 1.56 19.66 -1.68
C ARG A 196 3.06 19.41 -1.79
N ALA A 197 3.58 19.47 -3.01
CA ALA A 197 4.99 19.30 -3.35
C ALA A 197 5.73 20.65 -3.39
N ASN A 198 7.03 20.65 -3.65
CA ASN A 198 7.80 21.87 -3.85
C ASN A 198 7.48 22.53 -5.21
N ALA A 199 7.13 21.74 -6.24
CA ALA A 199 6.69 22.24 -7.52
C ALA A 199 5.15 22.16 -7.64
N GLY A 200 4.50 23.22 -8.10
CA GLY A 200 3.05 23.32 -8.18
C GLY A 200 2.42 22.28 -9.08
N PHE A 201 3.05 21.97 -10.21
CA PHE A 201 2.59 20.94 -11.16
C PHE A 201 2.61 19.50 -10.59
N GLU A 202 3.26 19.26 -9.46
CA GLU A 202 3.20 17.99 -8.73
C GLU A 202 2.15 18.00 -7.61
N PHE A 203 1.44 19.13 -7.38
CA PHE A 203 0.31 19.19 -6.47
C PHE A 203 -0.85 18.39 -7.02
N TYR A 204 -1.51 17.61 -6.18
CA TYR A 204 -2.72 16.91 -6.59
C TYR A 204 -3.70 16.70 -5.43
N GLU A 205 -4.96 16.59 -5.80
CA GLU A 205 -6.00 15.99 -4.98
C GLU A 205 -6.22 14.55 -5.42
N ASN A 206 -6.42 13.66 -4.47
CA ASN A 206 -6.64 12.23 -4.71
C ASN A 206 -7.92 11.75 -4.02
N TYR A 207 -8.77 11.13 -4.80
CA TYR A 207 -9.96 10.43 -4.34
C TYR A 207 -9.73 8.94 -4.55
N GLY A 208 -9.78 8.15 -3.47
CA GLY A 208 -9.54 6.73 -3.52
C GLY A 208 -10.70 5.92 -2.95
N ILE A 209 -10.93 4.74 -3.53
CA ILE A 209 -11.82 3.73 -2.97
C ILE A 209 -11.13 2.38 -2.99
N GLU A 210 -11.29 1.61 -1.93
CA GLU A 210 -10.79 0.26 -1.82
C GLU A 210 -11.93 -0.69 -1.44
N PHE A 211 -11.96 -1.86 -2.05
CA PHE A 211 -12.82 -2.98 -1.67
C PHE A 211 -11.95 -4.17 -1.32
N SER A 212 -12.26 -4.86 -0.25
CA SER A 212 -11.57 -6.06 0.19
C SER A 212 -12.54 -7.19 0.45
N TYR A 213 -12.08 -8.39 0.16
CA TYR A 213 -12.78 -9.62 0.43
C TYR A 213 -11.79 -10.65 0.92
N SER A 214 -12.15 -11.43 1.94
CA SER A 214 -11.37 -12.55 2.44
C SER A 214 -12.28 -13.67 2.89
N GLN A 215 -11.94 -14.90 2.55
CA GLN A 215 -12.72 -16.08 2.91
C GLN A 215 -11.81 -17.27 3.24
N PRO A 216 -12.04 -17.95 4.37
CA PRO A 216 -11.48 -19.28 4.59
C PRO A 216 -12.09 -20.28 3.61
N LEU A 217 -11.25 -21.11 3.01
CA LEU A 217 -11.62 -22.18 2.09
C LEU A 217 -11.40 -23.54 2.76
N LYS A 218 -11.78 -24.63 2.08
CA LYS A 218 -11.52 -26.00 2.52
C LYS A 218 -10.01 -26.25 2.69
N GLU A 219 -9.66 -27.23 3.52
CA GLU A 219 -8.27 -27.65 3.78
C GLU A 219 -7.35 -26.52 4.30
N ASN A 220 -7.89 -25.58 5.07
CA ASN A 220 -7.19 -24.43 5.65
C ASN A 220 -6.60 -23.44 4.61
N TRP A 221 -7.07 -23.47 3.38
CA TRP A 221 -6.76 -22.39 2.45
C TRP A 221 -7.48 -21.12 2.85
N GLN A 222 -6.86 -19.98 2.62
CA GLN A 222 -7.47 -18.67 2.74
C GLN A 222 -7.32 -17.91 1.43
N PHE A 223 -8.43 -17.49 0.87
CA PHE A 223 -8.48 -16.61 -0.29
C PHE A 223 -8.68 -15.17 0.16
N SER A 224 -7.99 -14.22 -0.46
CA SER A 224 -8.30 -12.80 -0.32
C SER A 224 -8.17 -12.08 -1.64
N SER A 225 -8.98 -11.04 -1.81
CA SER A 225 -8.89 -10.12 -2.94
C SER A 225 -9.02 -8.68 -2.46
N LYS A 226 -8.36 -7.77 -3.17
CA LYS A 226 -8.44 -6.34 -2.91
C LYS A 226 -8.45 -5.59 -4.24
N TYR A 227 -9.47 -4.77 -4.44
CA TYR A 227 -9.53 -3.80 -5.52
C TYR A 227 -9.28 -2.40 -4.95
N SER A 228 -8.46 -1.59 -5.60
CA SER A 228 -8.29 -0.18 -5.28
C SER A 228 -8.35 0.66 -6.54
N TYR A 229 -9.07 1.76 -6.47
CA TYR A 229 -9.14 2.80 -7.47
C TYR A 229 -8.70 4.12 -6.85
N GLN A 230 -7.91 4.90 -7.57
CA GLN A 230 -7.47 6.24 -7.19
C GLN A 230 -7.61 7.15 -8.40
N ASP A 231 -8.11 8.34 -8.14
CA ASP A 231 -8.29 9.41 -9.11
C ASP A 231 -7.52 10.63 -8.61
N LYS A 232 -6.47 11.03 -9.37
CA LYS A 232 -5.57 12.12 -9.03
C LYS A 232 -5.70 13.23 -10.05
N SER A 233 -6.17 14.38 -9.58
CA SER A 233 -6.25 15.61 -10.36
C SER A 233 -5.11 16.53 -9.94
N HIS A 234 -4.26 16.96 -10.87
CA HIS A 234 -3.17 17.87 -10.61
C HIS A 234 -3.65 19.32 -10.71
N ASP A 235 -3.15 20.20 -9.81
CA ASP A 235 -3.62 21.58 -9.68
C ASP A 235 -3.11 22.49 -10.81
N GLU A 236 -1.92 22.21 -11.35
CA GLU A 236 -1.26 23.03 -12.38
C GLU A 236 -0.85 22.18 -13.57
N ASP A 237 -0.77 22.83 -14.73
CA ASP A 237 -0.27 22.21 -15.96
C ASP A 237 1.13 21.64 -15.80
N TYR A 238 1.32 20.41 -16.24
CA TYR A 238 2.62 19.78 -16.26
C TYR A 238 3.49 20.37 -17.38
N PRO A 239 4.71 20.80 -17.09
CA PRO A 239 5.57 21.45 -18.07
C PRO A 239 5.66 20.66 -19.38
N LEU A 240 5.40 21.29 -20.51
CA LEU A 240 5.39 20.75 -21.86
C LEU A 240 4.20 19.81 -22.22
N PHE A 241 3.43 19.34 -21.24
CA PHE A 241 2.40 18.31 -21.46
C PHE A 241 0.97 18.79 -21.15
N GLY A 242 0.80 19.93 -20.46
CA GLY A 242 -0.51 20.46 -20.08
C GLY A 242 -1.13 19.76 -18.88
N ASP A 243 -2.45 19.75 -18.81
CA ASP A 243 -3.23 19.21 -17.70
C ASP A 243 -2.95 17.71 -17.46
N ARG A 244 -2.70 17.36 -16.19
CA ARG A 244 -2.45 15.99 -15.78
C ARG A 244 -3.54 15.44 -14.86
N HIS A 245 -4.12 14.35 -15.31
CA HIS A 245 -5.10 13.58 -14.56
C HIS A 245 -4.74 12.10 -14.65
N ASP A 246 -4.58 11.44 -13.49
CA ASP A 246 -4.15 10.06 -13.39
C ASP A 246 -5.22 9.22 -12.69
N GLN A 247 -5.72 8.19 -13.35
CA GLN A 247 -6.58 7.17 -12.78
C GLN A 247 -5.78 5.89 -12.60
N MET A 248 -5.72 5.39 -11.37
CA MET A 248 -4.92 4.22 -11.02
C MET A 248 -5.80 3.12 -10.48
N GLU A 249 -5.67 1.93 -11.05
CA GLU A 249 -6.38 0.73 -10.62
C GLU A 249 -5.41 -0.35 -10.19
N THR A 250 -5.76 -1.05 -9.12
CA THR A 250 -5.01 -2.23 -8.69
C THR A 250 -5.98 -3.31 -8.25
N LEU A 251 -5.84 -4.50 -8.81
CA LEU A 251 -6.56 -5.68 -8.37
C LEU A 251 -5.54 -6.71 -7.87
N ARG A 252 -5.74 -7.17 -6.64
CA ARG A 252 -4.86 -8.15 -5.98
C ARG A 252 -5.66 -9.37 -5.61
N PHE A 253 -5.09 -10.54 -5.90
CA PHE A 253 -5.57 -11.83 -5.41
C PHE A 253 -4.46 -12.49 -4.61
N ASN A 254 -4.85 -13.16 -3.55
CA ASN A 254 -3.93 -13.86 -2.69
C ASN A 254 -4.53 -15.17 -2.22
N LEU A 255 -3.74 -16.23 -2.26
CA LEU A 255 -4.12 -17.56 -1.79
C LEU A 255 -3.05 -18.05 -0.81
N LEU A 256 -3.43 -18.19 0.45
CA LEU A 256 -2.55 -18.58 1.55
C LEU A 256 -2.91 -20.01 1.99
N LYS A 257 -1.89 -20.85 2.21
CA LYS A 257 -2.03 -22.17 2.83
C LYS A 257 -1.04 -22.31 3.99
N PRO A 258 -1.50 -22.41 5.24
CA PRO A 258 -0.68 -22.83 6.36
C PRO A 258 -0.20 -24.29 6.16
N ILE A 259 1.09 -24.54 6.45
CA ILE A 259 1.70 -25.87 6.42
C ILE A 259 2.33 -26.12 7.80
N GLY A 260 1.58 -26.81 8.66
CA GLY A 260 1.99 -27.01 10.05
C GLY A 260 1.92 -25.72 10.89
N ALA A 261 2.69 -25.70 11.99
CA ALA A 261 2.57 -24.64 12.99
C ALA A 261 3.24 -23.32 12.63
N CYS A 262 4.26 -23.34 11.76
CA CYS A 262 5.12 -22.16 11.53
C CYS A 262 5.29 -21.79 10.06
N TRP A 263 4.86 -22.62 9.14
CA TRP A 263 5.09 -22.42 7.72
C TRP A 263 3.79 -22.12 6.96
N SER A 264 3.88 -21.30 5.94
CA SER A 264 2.79 -21.10 4.98
C SER A 264 3.30 -20.90 3.57
N LEU A 265 2.49 -21.30 2.60
CA LEU A 265 2.65 -20.94 1.20
C LEU A 265 1.72 -19.78 0.88
N ASN A 266 2.21 -18.86 0.09
CA ASN A 266 1.45 -17.71 -0.38
C ASN A 266 1.63 -17.55 -1.89
N PHE A 267 0.50 -17.52 -2.61
CA PHE A 267 0.45 -17.25 -4.04
C PHE A 267 -0.26 -15.92 -4.25
N GLY A 268 0.38 -15.01 -4.93
CA GLY A 268 -0.15 -13.66 -5.19
C GLY A 268 -0.25 -13.38 -6.68
N TRP A 269 -1.31 -12.68 -7.07
CA TRP A 269 -1.45 -12.11 -8.39
C TRP A 269 -1.91 -10.66 -8.27
N VAL A 270 -1.18 -9.74 -8.88
CA VAL A 270 -1.46 -8.31 -8.84
C VAL A 270 -1.55 -7.79 -10.26
N LEU A 271 -2.67 -7.16 -10.58
CA LEU A 271 -2.89 -6.42 -11.81
C LEU A 271 -2.89 -4.93 -11.49
N THR A 272 -2.17 -4.14 -12.28
CA THR A 272 -2.10 -2.69 -12.11
C THR A 272 -2.37 -2.01 -13.44
N GLY A 273 -3.07 -0.90 -13.41
CA GLY A 273 -3.30 0.00 -14.53
C GLY A 273 -3.19 1.45 -14.08
N THR A 274 -2.57 2.28 -14.91
CA THR A 274 -2.58 3.74 -14.78
C THR A 274 -3.00 4.31 -16.11
N HIS A 275 -4.14 4.99 -16.12
CA HIS A 275 -4.62 5.81 -17.22
C HIS A 275 -4.28 7.25 -16.89
N SER A 276 -3.59 7.95 -17.78
CA SER A 276 -3.18 9.34 -17.60
C SER A 276 -3.54 10.14 -18.83
N THR A 277 -3.82 11.41 -18.66
CA THR A 277 -3.93 12.36 -19.79
C THR A 277 -2.58 12.49 -20.50
N ILE A 278 -1.48 12.31 -19.78
CA ILE A 278 -0.12 12.37 -20.32
C ILE A 278 0.40 10.96 -20.61
N ASN A 279 0.75 10.64 -21.86
CA ASN A 279 1.07 9.29 -22.31
C ASN A 279 2.24 8.63 -21.56
N ILE A 280 3.28 9.36 -21.17
CA ILE A 280 4.44 8.81 -20.44
C ILE A 280 4.10 8.26 -19.06
N TYR A 281 2.93 8.61 -18.50
CA TYR A 281 2.44 8.10 -17.22
C TYR A 281 1.48 6.92 -17.38
N LYS A 282 1.06 6.57 -18.61
CA LYS A 282 0.24 5.39 -18.89
C LYS A 282 1.05 4.12 -18.66
N ARG A 283 0.62 3.28 -17.74
CA ARG A 283 1.30 2.03 -17.38
C ARG A 283 0.31 0.93 -17.11
N SER A 284 0.71 -0.28 -17.42
CA SER A 284 -0.01 -1.47 -16.98
C SER A 284 0.98 -2.58 -16.65
N GLY A 285 0.59 -3.48 -15.77
CA GLY A 285 1.44 -4.58 -15.39
C GLY A 285 0.68 -5.69 -14.70
N SER A 286 1.25 -6.89 -14.73
CA SER A 286 0.79 -8.05 -14.01
C SER A 286 1.97 -8.67 -13.28
N ASN A 287 1.81 -8.94 -12.00
CA ASN A 287 2.81 -9.57 -11.15
C ASN A 287 2.23 -10.87 -10.59
N LEU A 288 2.88 -11.97 -10.84
CA LEU A 288 2.59 -13.27 -10.25
C LEU A 288 3.70 -13.63 -9.27
N SER A 289 3.36 -14.08 -8.06
CA SER A 289 4.34 -14.42 -7.04
C SER A 289 4.00 -15.71 -6.32
N ALA A 290 5.03 -16.40 -5.87
CA ALA A 290 4.95 -17.54 -4.96
C ALA A 290 5.97 -17.36 -3.84
N GLN A 291 5.55 -17.53 -2.58
CA GLN A 291 6.38 -17.30 -1.40
C GLN A 291 6.19 -18.41 -0.38
N VAL A 292 7.26 -18.75 0.30
CA VAL A 292 7.26 -19.56 1.52
C VAL A 292 7.51 -18.63 2.68
N ASN A 293 6.63 -18.67 3.67
CA ASN A 293 6.74 -17.84 4.87
C ASN A 293 7.02 -18.73 6.08
N TYR A 294 7.90 -18.27 6.93
CA TYR A 294 8.15 -18.85 8.25
C TYR A 294 7.76 -17.86 9.33
N GLN A 295 6.82 -18.24 10.17
CA GLN A 295 6.29 -17.42 11.24
C GLN A 295 5.99 -18.31 12.45
N CYS A 296 6.85 -18.26 13.46
CA CYS A 296 6.62 -18.96 14.72
C CYS A 296 6.34 -17.98 15.85
N PHE A 297 5.31 -18.29 16.62
CA PHE A 297 5.04 -17.63 17.89
C PHE A 297 5.91 -18.31 18.96
N LYS A 298 6.72 -17.53 19.67
CA LYS A 298 7.32 -17.90 20.93
C LYS A 298 6.64 -17.15 22.04
#